data_b0ce1e32ea964440c6b19f3edc06bb17
#
_entry.id   b0ce1e32ea964440c6b19f3edc06bb17
#
_cell.length_a   1.000
_cell.length_b   1.000
_cell.length_c   1.000
_cell.angle_alpha   90.00
_cell.angle_beta   90.00
_cell.angle_gamma   90.00
#
_symmetry.space_group_name_H-M   'P 1'
#
loop_
_entity.id
_entity.type
_entity.pdbx_description
1 polymer ?
#
loop_
_entity_poly.entity_id
_entity_poly.type
_entity_poly.pdbx_seq_one_letter_code
_entity_poly.pdbx_strand_id
1 'polypeptide(L)' 'NGIRVNAIAPGYFRTEMNSDYFDTEHGQTYVRSKVPMGRLGQLDELDGPLLLLASEAGSFMTGTIINVDGGHVNNSL' A
#
# COMPACT_ATOMS: atom_id res chain seq x y z
N ASN A 1 4.29 -1.98 -28.30
CA ASN A 1 3.47 -1.02 -29.00
C ASN A 1 2.83 0.01 -28.13
N GLY A 2 3.47 0.55 -27.13
CA GLY A 2 3.02 1.69 -26.40
C GLY A 2 2.04 1.43 -25.26
N ILE A 3 1.79 0.18 -24.95
CA ILE A 3 0.93 -0.17 -23.81
C ILE A 3 1.82 -0.59 -22.65
N ARG A 4 1.62 0.06 -21.50
CA ARG A 4 2.31 -0.30 -20.27
C ARG A 4 1.32 -0.95 -19.32
N VAL A 5 1.75 -1.98 -18.61
CA VAL A 5 0.91 -2.68 -17.64
C VAL A 5 1.70 -2.83 -16.35
N ASN A 6 1.21 -2.20 -15.30
CA ASN A 6 1.83 -2.24 -13.99
C ASN A 6 0.76 -2.51 -12.93
N ALA A 7 1.20 -2.83 -11.72
CA ALA A 7 0.29 -3.13 -10.63
C ALA A 7 0.75 -2.44 -9.35
N ILE A 8 -0.21 -2.12 -8.50
CA ILE A 8 0.06 -1.68 -7.13
C ILE A 8 -0.42 -2.77 -6.20
N ALA A 9 0.42 -3.18 -5.27
CA ALA A 9 0.08 -4.16 -4.25
C ALA A 9 -0.04 -3.44 -2.91
N PRO A 10 -1.26 -3.05 -2.51
CA PRO A 10 -1.43 -2.33 -1.25
C PRO A 10 -1.41 -3.28 -0.07
N GLY A 11 -0.96 -2.79 1.07
CA GLY A 11 -1.05 -3.52 2.32
C GLY A 11 -2.34 -3.18 3.07
N TYR A 12 -2.22 -2.97 4.38
CA TYR A 12 -3.36 -2.64 5.21
C TYR A 12 -3.60 -1.14 5.18
N PHE A 13 -4.74 -0.74 4.64
CA PHE A 13 -5.15 0.66 4.57
C PHE A 13 -6.42 0.88 5.38
N ARG A 14 -6.53 2.07 5.98
CA ARG A 14 -7.71 2.43 6.74
C ARG A 14 -8.88 2.71 5.81
N THR A 15 -9.99 2.04 6.03
CA THR A 15 -11.23 2.26 5.30
C THR A 15 -12.36 2.40 6.30
N GLU A 16 -13.53 2.85 5.83
CA GLU A 16 -14.70 2.93 6.71
C GLU A 16 -15.10 1.55 7.24
N MET A 17 -14.89 0.52 6.44
CA MET A 17 -15.30 -0.84 6.81
C MET A 17 -14.44 -1.44 7.90
N ASN A 18 -13.17 -1.05 7.98
CA ASN A 18 -12.24 -1.69 8.92
C ASN A 18 -11.80 -0.79 10.06
N SER A 19 -12.18 0.49 10.05
CA SER A 19 -11.66 1.43 11.05
C SER A 19 -12.12 1.06 12.46
N ASP A 20 -13.33 0.55 12.62
CA ASP A 20 -13.82 0.16 13.94
C ASP A 20 -12.92 -0.89 14.58
N TYR A 21 -12.54 -1.90 13.83
CA TYR A 21 -11.65 -2.94 14.35
C TYR A 21 -10.24 -2.39 14.61
N PHE A 22 -9.70 -1.65 13.64
CA PHE A 22 -8.31 -1.19 13.77
C PHE A 22 -8.16 -0.05 14.76
N ASP A 23 -9.25 0.57 15.20
CA ASP A 23 -9.20 1.55 16.28
C ASP A 23 -9.21 0.89 17.65
N THR A 24 -9.47 -0.41 17.74
CA THR A 24 -9.40 -1.12 19.01
C THR A 24 -7.95 -1.38 19.38
N GLU A 25 -7.71 -1.62 20.68
CA GLU A 25 -6.37 -1.98 21.14
C GLU A 25 -5.86 -3.26 20.48
N HIS A 26 -6.74 -4.24 20.31
CA HIS A 26 -6.38 -5.49 19.65
C HIS A 26 -5.99 -5.26 18.18
N GLY A 27 -6.76 -4.44 17.48
CA GLY A 27 -6.46 -4.12 16.09
C GLY A 27 -5.15 -3.36 15.93
N GLN A 28 -4.89 -2.41 16.82
CA GLN A 28 -3.64 -1.66 16.78
C GLN A 28 -2.43 -2.56 17.07
N THR A 29 -2.57 -3.50 17.99
CA THR A 29 -1.51 -4.47 18.27
C THR A 29 -1.25 -5.34 17.05
N TYR A 30 -2.31 -5.78 16.39
CA TYR A 30 -2.18 -6.58 15.17
C TYR A 30 -1.41 -5.81 14.08
N VAL A 31 -1.76 -4.56 13.86
CA VAL A 31 -1.06 -3.74 12.86
C VAL A 31 0.41 -3.59 13.20
N ARG A 32 0.71 -3.28 14.46
CA ARG A 32 2.12 -3.12 14.88
C ARG A 32 2.91 -4.40 14.71
N SER A 33 2.27 -5.55 14.82
CA SER A 33 2.95 -6.83 14.67
C SER A 33 3.19 -7.20 13.20
N LYS A 34 2.37 -6.69 12.28
CA LYS A 34 2.43 -7.08 10.87
C LYS A 34 3.07 -6.03 9.98
N VAL A 35 2.94 -4.77 10.31
CA VAL A 35 3.39 -3.67 9.46
C VAL A 35 4.62 -3.02 10.10
N PRO A 36 5.80 -3.16 9.49
CA PRO A 36 7.01 -2.56 10.06
C PRO A 36 6.91 -1.07 10.38
N MET A 37 6.18 -0.29 9.57
CA MET A 37 5.99 1.12 9.88
C MET A 37 5.01 1.36 11.02
N GLY A 38 4.32 0.30 11.48
CA GLY A 38 3.53 0.35 12.70
C GLY A 38 2.20 1.04 12.60
N ARG A 39 1.70 1.27 11.40
CA ARG A 39 0.42 1.95 11.20
C ARG A 39 -0.26 1.48 9.93
N LEU A 40 -1.54 1.78 9.82
CA LEU A 40 -2.28 1.61 8.57
C LEU A 40 -1.88 2.71 7.59
N GLY A 41 -1.94 2.40 6.31
CA GLY A 41 -1.83 3.42 5.29
C GLY A 41 -3.11 4.23 5.19
N GLN A 42 -2.97 5.47 4.77
CA GLN A 42 -4.12 6.32 4.42
C GLN A 42 -4.37 6.18 2.93
N LEU A 43 -5.63 6.21 2.50
CA LEU A 43 -5.96 5.98 1.11
C LEU A 43 -5.25 6.95 0.16
N ASP A 44 -5.04 8.20 0.59
CA ASP A 44 -4.33 9.17 -0.25
C ASP A 44 -2.85 8.84 -0.42
N GLU A 45 -2.32 7.91 0.36
CA GLU A 45 -0.94 7.48 0.17
C GLU A 45 -0.77 6.55 -1.05
N LEU A 46 -1.86 6.16 -1.68
CA LEU A 46 -1.82 5.46 -2.95
C LEU A 46 -1.74 6.42 -4.15
N ASP A 47 -1.99 7.70 -3.92
CA ASP A 47 -2.03 8.68 -5.01
C ASP A 47 -0.68 8.83 -5.71
N GLY A 48 0.41 8.93 -4.95
CA GLY A 48 1.74 9.05 -5.54
C GLY A 48 2.09 7.89 -6.45
N PRO A 49 2.02 6.64 -5.96
CA PRO A 49 2.28 5.47 -6.81
C PRO A 49 1.38 5.41 -8.03
N LEU A 50 0.09 5.72 -7.87
CA LEU A 50 -0.84 5.68 -8.98
C LEU A 50 -0.49 6.72 -10.03
N LEU A 51 -0.20 7.95 -9.60
CA LEU A 51 0.18 9.02 -10.52
C LEU A 51 1.49 8.69 -11.23
N LEU A 52 2.45 8.10 -10.53
CA LEU A 52 3.70 7.68 -11.15
C LEU A 52 3.43 6.72 -12.30
N LEU A 53 2.60 5.70 -12.06
CA LEU A 53 2.35 4.68 -13.07
C LEU A 53 1.45 5.18 -14.20
N ALA A 54 0.58 6.14 -13.93
CA ALA A 54 -0.40 6.61 -14.91
C ALA A 54 0.06 7.82 -15.71
N SER A 55 1.24 8.38 -15.41
CA SER A 55 1.71 9.61 -16.03
C SER A 55 2.99 9.38 -16.81
N GLU A 56 3.47 10.46 -17.47
CA GLU A 56 4.74 10.44 -18.18
C GLU A 56 5.92 10.15 -17.27
N ALA A 57 5.78 10.42 -15.97
CA ALA A 57 6.84 10.11 -15.01
C ALA A 57 7.15 8.61 -14.99
N GLY A 58 6.18 7.77 -15.28
CA GLY A 58 6.39 6.32 -15.35
C GLY A 58 6.53 5.79 -16.76
N SER A 59 6.89 6.62 -17.72
CA SER A 59 6.84 6.26 -19.14
C SER A 59 7.79 5.12 -19.52
N PHE A 60 8.81 4.87 -18.73
CA PHE A 60 9.74 3.76 -18.99
C PHE A 60 9.48 2.56 -18.08
N MET A 61 8.31 2.50 -17.44
CA MET A 61 7.96 1.44 -16.50
C MET A 61 6.87 0.55 -17.06
N THR A 62 7.13 -0.74 -17.11
CA THR A 62 6.10 -1.72 -17.44
C THR A 62 6.49 -3.05 -16.76
N GLY A 63 5.50 -3.86 -16.44
CA GLY A 63 5.73 -5.12 -15.74
C GLY A 63 6.12 -4.95 -14.28
N THR A 64 5.87 -3.77 -13.70
CA THR A 64 6.31 -3.43 -12.36
C THR A 64 5.19 -3.68 -11.35
N ILE A 65 5.53 -4.18 -10.18
CA ILE A 65 4.63 -4.25 -9.04
C ILE A 65 5.20 -3.34 -7.96
N ILE A 66 4.45 -2.34 -7.56
CA ILE A 66 4.87 -1.42 -6.50
C ILE A 66 4.13 -1.81 -5.21
N ASN A 67 4.89 -2.18 -4.19
CA ASN A 67 4.34 -2.49 -2.88
C ASN A 67 4.15 -1.20 -2.10
N VAL A 68 2.92 -0.95 -1.64
CA VAL A 68 2.59 0.23 -0.84
C VAL A 68 1.97 -0.29 0.45
N ASP A 69 2.81 -0.73 1.38
CA ASP A 69 2.35 -1.57 2.47
C ASP A 69 3.08 -1.33 3.80
N GLY A 70 3.83 -0.24 3.91
CA GLY A 70 4.56 0.05 5.14
C GLY A 70 5.62 -0.99 5.47
N GLY A 71 6.04 -1.77 4.48
CA GLY A 71 7.07 -2.79 4.66
C GLY A 71 6.53 -4.17 4.95
N HIS A 72 5.21 -4.36 4.91
CA HIS A 72 4.58 -5.63 5.31
C HIS A 72 5.14 -6.83 4.52
N VAL A 73 5.30 -6.70 3.22
CA VAL A 73 5.73 -7.82 2.38
C VAL A 73 7.14 -8.29 2.75
N ASN A 74 7.95 -7.41 3.34
CA ASN A 74 9.30 -7.73 3.75
C ASN A 74 9.38 -8.18 5.21
N ASN A 75 8.24 -8.30 5.89
CA ASN A 75 8.18 -8.75 7.26
C ASN A 75 8.19 -10.28 7.26
N SER A 76 9.30 -10.87 7.70
CA SER A 76 9.50 -12.32 7.64
C SER A 76 8.78 -13.08 8.75
N LEU A 77 8.09 -12.40 9.62
CA LEU A 77 7.33 -13.05 10.69
C LEU A 77 5.86 -13.30 10.30
#